data_01cc0a6ae13d2974bfdc6a828187af57
#
_entry.id   01cc0a6ae13d2974bfdc6a828187af57
#
_cell.length_a   1.000
_cell.length_b   1.000
_cell.length_c   1.000
_cell.angle_alpha   90.00
_cell.angle_beta   90.00
_cell.angle_gamma   90.00
#
_symmetry.space_group_name_H-M   'P 1'
#
loop_
_entity.id
_entity.type
_entity.pdbx_description
1 polymer ?
#
loop_
_entity_poly.entity_id
_entity_poly.type
_entity_poly.pdbx_seq_one_letter_code
_entity_poly.pdbx_strand_id
1 'polypeptide(L)'
;MNVFLRADSSLSIGSGHIIRCLNLAKALKKAGAHCIFISKNHHGNILGKITQGNFPLKVIPVLDRTGIYVRDEKSWLDGNQSDDAEQFVSLVSESCLFPDIIIVDHYSLDREWETIVKARFPESYLVVIDDLCNRPHCGDLLIDQTYQRTAKEYLNLNGNDGNILAGTKFALIHPIFAQLRNQSVSRKANITLPKKLMLTMGGVDAQNITGKILDFLEQVDFDNIEKITIILGAACPHSAEISTLGKKSKYCVEVLINISNMAELMLEHDFAIGAMGGTTWERCAMGLPAVNIAIADNQRTIANNLAEAGAIVLNAEKFNASELRCALTHLITHYHEQRLLAMNICDGQGLIRVIQEIILIPAKDGINVTLRKASCNDIDFVYQLQCEPKTRQFARNPEIPEYKNHVKWMQSKLDNGNTFFYIIEHDEECGVIRLDPVENSVAKYEISIFLSSSSHGKGIASAAIKRTLMLHNDIVILATVLPENYASHQLFERLGFLKISPSEYIIERK
;
A
#
# COMPACT_ATOMS: atom_id res chain seq x y z
N MET A 1 3.34 12.05 18.49
CA MET A 1 3.80 12.40 17.14
C MET A 1 2.62 12.94 16.36
N ASN A 2 2.71 14.19 15.92
CA ASN A 2 1.65 14.88 15.17
C ASN A 2 2.04 14.90 13.69
N VAL A 3 1.14 14.44 12.82
CA VAL A 3 1.33 14.34 11.39
C VAL A 3 0.30 15.17 10.67
N PHE A 4 0.74 16.11 9.85
CA PHE A 4 -0.13 16.95 9.03
C PHE A 4 -0.02 16.52 7.58
N LEU A 5 -1.19 16.26 6.94
CA LEU A 5 -1.25 15.77 5.56
C LEU A 5 -1.91 16.83 4.68
N ARG A 6 -1.17 17.32 3.66
CA ARG A 6 -1.69 18.22 2.62
C ARG A 6 -1.99 17.40 1.36
N ALA A 7 -3.26 17.21 1.04
CA ALA A 7 -3.70 16.50 -0.16
C ALA A 7 -5.10 16.97 -0.57
N ASP A 8 -5.41 16.92 -1.87
CA ASP A 8 -6.70 17.34 -2.42
C ASP A 8 -7.39 16.23 -3.23
N SER A 9 -8.67 16.43 -3.50
CA SER A 9 -9.46 15.67 -4.45
C SER A 9 -10.49 16.57 -5.12
N SER A 10 -10.79 16.30 -6.40
CA SER A 10 -11.82 17.00 -7.17
C SER A 10 -12.24 16.14 -8.35
N LEU A 11 -13.14 16.63 -9.22
CA LEU A 11 -13.42 16.00 -10.51
C LEU A 11 -12.18 15.92 -11.40
N SER A 12 -11.27 16.90 -11.33
CA SER A 12 -10.04 16.95 -12.12
C SER A 12 -8.89 16.16 -11.49
N ILE A 13 -8.66 16.32 -10.18
CA ILE A 13 -7.60 15.64 -9.42
C ILE A 13 -7.89 14.14 -9.27
N GLY A 14 -9.18 13.78 -9.21
CA GLY A 14 -9.61 12.44 -8.85
C GLY A 14 -9.55 12.20 -7.33
N SER A 15 -9.66 10.94 -6.94
CA SER A 15 -9.70 10.51 -5.52
C SER A 15 -8.38 9.92 -5.00
N GLY A 16 -7.42 9.66 -5.90
CA GLY A 16 -6.20 8.89 -5.62
C GLY A 16 -5.36 9.42 -4.48
N HIS A 17 -5.08 10.72 -4.46
CA HIS A 17 -4.27 11.39 -3.43
C HIS A 17 -4.88 11.23 -2.03
N ILE A 18 -6.16 11.54 -1.86
CA ILE A 18 -6.84 11.39 -0.57
C ILE A 18 -6.88 9.92 -0.12
N ILE A 19 -7.14 8.97 -1.03
CA ILE A 19 -7.20 7.54 -0.68
C ILE A 19 -5.85 7.01 -0.21
N ARG A 20 -4.75 7.33 -0.93
CA ARG A 20 -3.41 6.85 -0.51
C ARG A 20 -2.93 7.54 0.77
N CYS A 21 -3.22 8.83 0.94
CA CYS A 21 -2.97 9.53 2.19
C CYS A 21 -3.79 8.97 3.35
N LEU A 22 -5.05 8.55 3.15
CA LEU A 22 -5.86 7.87 4.15
C LEU A 22 -5.27 6.51 4.55
N ASN A 23 -4.76 5.74 3.59
CA ASN A 23 -4.09 4.47 3.89
C ASN A 23 -2.85 4.71 4.76
N LEU A 24 -2.04 5.70 4.40
CA LEU A 24 -0.85 6.09 5.15
C LEU A 24 -1.21 6.61 6.55
N ALA A 25 -2.20 7.50 6.67
CA ALA A 25 -2.67 8.05 7.95
C ALA A 25 -3.23 6.96 8.89
N LYS A 26 -3.97 5.97 8.36
CA LYS A 26 -4.45 4.82 9.15
C LYS A 26 -3.29 4.01 9.72
N ALA A 27 -2.26 3.76 8.92
CA ALA A 27 -1.08 3.03 9.36
C ALA A 27 -0.25 3.82 10.39
N LEU A 28 -0.07 5.13 10.16
CA LEU A 28 0.57 6.05 11.12
C LEU A 28 -0.23 6.14 12.44
N LYS A 29 -1.56 6.21 12.37
CA LYS A 29 -2.44 6.21 13.56
C LYS A 29 -2.29 4.90 14.34
N LYS A 30 -2.22 3.76 13.68
CA LYS A 30 -1.90 2.47 14.33
C LYS A 30 -0.53 2.51 15.01
N ALA A 31 0.44 3.22 14.46
CA ALA A 31 1.74 3.43 15.08
C ALA A 31 1.74 4.48 16.22
N GLY A 32 0.58 5.01 16.59
CA GLY A 32 0.40 5.99 17.68
C GLY A 32 0.52 7.46 17.24
N ALA A 33 0.48 7.76 15.95
CA ALA A 33 0.48 9.13 15.46
C ALA A 33 -0.92 9.77 15.53
N HIS A 34 -0.93 11.08 15.77
CA HIS A 34 -2.10 11.94 15.62
C HIS A 34 -2.07 12.61 14.26
N CYS A 35 -2.89 12.13 13.30
CA CYS A 35 -2.92 12.59 11.92
C CYS A 35 -4.03 13.61 11.70
N ILE A 36 -3.71 14.73 11.07
CA ILE A 36 -4.63 15.85 10.76
C ILE A 36 -4.51 16.14 9.26
N PHE A 37 -5.64 16.16 8.56
CA PHE A 37 -5.68 16.51 7.14
C PHE A 37 -5.91 18.01 6.95
N ILE A 38 -5.25 18.58 5.94
CA ILE A 38 -5.46 19.93 5.44
C ILE A 38 -5.72 19.81 3.93
N SER A 39 -6.92 20.16 3.51
CA SER A 39 -7.36 19.97 2.12
C SER A 39 -8.22 21.14 1.65
N LYS A 40 -8.16 21.43 0.34
CA LYS A 40 -9.08 22.37 -0.32
C LYS A 40 -10.44 21.73 -0.58
N ASN A 41 -11.48 22.53 -0.45
CA ASN A 41 -12.86 22.10 -0.68
C ASN A 41 -13.27 22.26 -2.16
N HIS A 42 -12.55 21.63 -3.05
CA HIS A 42 -12.86 21.65 -4.49
C HIS A 42 -14.19 20.99 -4.82
N HIS A 43 -14.79 21.35 -5.94
CA HIS A 43 -16.01 20.69 -6.44
C HIS A 43 -15.76 19.20 -6.74
N GLY A 44 -16.65 18.33 -6.31
CA GLY A 44 -16.54 16.89 -6.50
C GLY A 44 -15.48 16.19 -5.64
N ASN A 45 -15.04 16.85 -4.55
CA ASN A 45 -14.10 16.25 -3.59
C ASN A 45 -14.71 15.06 -2.83
N ILE A 46 -13.82 14.30 -2.17
CA ILE A 46 -14.19 13.18 -1.31
C ILE A 46 -13.78 13.38 0.16
N LEU A 47 -13.74 14.65 0.61
CA LEU A 47 -13.31 14.99 1.99
C LEU A 47 -14.12 14.28 3.07
N GLY A 48 -15.39 13.93 2.79
CA GLY A 48 -16.21 13.11 3.66
C GLY A 48 -15.59 11.76 4.03
N LYS A 49 -14.71 11.18 3.21
CA LYS A 49 -14.00 9.94 3.55
C LYS A 49 -12.94 10.16 4.66
N ILE A 50 -12.38 11.35 4.77
CA ILE A 50 -11.43 11.70 5.84
C ILE A 50 -12.15 11.69 7.19
N THR A 51 -13.30 12.34 7.28
CA THR A 51 -14.10 12.41 8.51
C THR A 51 -14.73 11.06 8.86
N GLN A 52 -15.18 10.29 7.88
CA GLN A 52 -15.62 8.89 8.07
C GLN A 52 -14.49 8.00 8.60
N GLY A 53 -13.23 8.29 8.23
CA GLY A 53 -12.03 7.62 8.77
C GLY A 53 -11.67 8.07 10.20
N ASN A 54 -12.45 8.95 10.83
CA ASN A 54 -12.17 9.54 12.13
C ASN A 54 -10.81 10.26 12.18
N PHE A 55 -10.53 11.08 11.14
CA PHE A 55 -9.40 12.00 11.11
C PHE A 55 -9.89 13.45 11.17
N PRO A 56 -9.24 14.30 11.99
CA PRO A 56 -9.45 15.75 11.96
C PRO A 56 -9.14 16.30 10.55
N LEU A 57 -9.98 17.22 10.10
CA LEU A 57 -9.86 17.88 8.80
C LEU A 57 -9.94 19.38 9.00
N LYS A 58 -8.95 20.11 8.50
CA LYS A 58 -8.97 21.56 8.32
C LYS A 58 -9.11 21.88 6.84
N VAL A 59 -9.98 22.81 6.51
CA VAL A 59 -10.37 23.09 5.13
C VAL A 59 -9.80 24.43 4.68
N ILE A 60 -9.07 24.41 3.57
CA ILE A 60 -8.65 25.62 2.85
C ILE A 60 -9.81 26.02 1.92
N PRO A 61 -10.30 27.27 1.98
CA PRO A 61 -11.33 27.75 1.06
C PRO A 61 -10.88 27.77 -0.39
N VAL A 62 -11.74 27.41 -1.32
CA VAL A 62 -11.53 27.49 -2.77
C VAL A 62 -12.19 28.74 -3.31
N LEU A 63 -11.49 29.47 -4.17
CA LEU A 63 -11.99 30.70 -4.81
C LEU A 63 -12.93 30.38 -5.98
N ASP A 64 -12.54 29.40 -6.81
CA ASP A 64 -13.36 28.96 -7.93
C ASP A 64 -14.20 27.72 -7.59
N ARG A 65 -15.52 27.84 -7.73
CA ARG A 65 -16.50 26.77 -7.51
C ARG A 65 -17.22 26.32 -8.79
N THR A 66 -16.70 26.71 -9.97
CA THR A 66 -17.38 26.44 -11.27
C THR A 66 -17.45 24.96 -11.61
N GLY A 67 -16.60 24.10 -11.01
CA GLY A 67 -16.59 22.67 -11.27
C GLY A 67 -16.13 22.28 -12.67
N ILE A 68 -15.45 23.16 -13.38
CA ILE A 68 -14.87 22.89 -14.69
C ILE A 68 -13.74 21.87 -14.57
N TYR A 69 -13.77 20.84 -15.41
CA TYR A 69 -12.69 19.85 -15.47
C TYR A 69 -11.44 20.45 -16.09
N VAL A 70 -10.33 20.41 -15.36
CA VAL A 70 -9.01 20.92 -15.80
C VAL A 70 -8.05 19.75 -15.98
N ARG A 71 -7.49 19.58 -17.18
CA ARG A 71 -6.53 18.49 -17.51
C ARG A 71 -5.13 18.76 -16.98
N ASP A 72 -4.70 20.03 -16.95
CA ASP A 72 -3.35 20.42 -16.54
C ASP A 72 -3.20 20.37 -15.01
N GLU A 73 -2.39 19.46 -14.53
CA GLU A 73 -2.13 19.25 -13.10
C GLU A 73 -1.53 20.49 -12.40
N LYS A 74 -0.85 21.37 -13.11
CA LYS A 74 -0.32 22.64 -12.56
C LYS A 74 -1.44 23.59 -12.13
N SER A 75 -2.59 23.47 -12.77
CA SER A 75 -3.76 24.33 -12.51
C SER A 75 -4.72 23.73 -11.44
N TRP A 76 -4.42 22.56 -10.86
CA TRP A 76 -5.27 21.89 -9.89
C TRP A 76 -5.32 22.57 -8.52
N LEU A 77 -4.33 23.42 -8.21
CA LEU A 77 -4.21 24.05 -6.90
C LEU A 77 -5.27 25.13 -6.63
N ASP A 78 -5.87 25.74 -7.67
CA ASP A 78 -6.76 26.90 -7.53
C ASP A 78 -6.07 28.03 -6.73
N GLY A 79 -5.00 28.59 -7.30
CA GLY A 79 -4.15 29.63 -6.71
C GLY A 79 -2.65 29.35 -6.94
N ASN A 80 -1.82 30.09 -6.24
CA ASN A 80 -0.37 29.91 -6.27
C ASN A 80 0.13 29.10 -5.07
N GLN A 81 1.34 28.56 -5.17
CA GLN A 81 1.95 27.73 -4.14
C GLN A 81 2.27 28.51 -2.86
N SER A 82 2.67 29.77 -2.98
CA SER A 82 3.00 30.64 -1.85
C SER A 82 1.80 30.88 -0.96
N ASP A 83 0.63 31.24 -1.53
CA ASP A 83 -0.59 31.45 -0.77
C ASP A 83 -1.09 30.16 -0.12
N ASP A 84 -0.97 29.02 -0.81
CA ASP A 84 -1.33 27.71 -0.24
C ASP A 84 -0.44 27.33 0.95
N ALA A 85 0.88 27.58 0.83
CA ALA A 85 1.84 27.33 1.90
C ALA A 85 1.54 28.20 3.14
N GLU A 86 1.24 29.50 2.95
CA GLU A 86 0.90 30.39 4.06
C GLU A 86 -0.41 29.99 4.74
N GLN A 87 -1.43 29.59 3.97
CA GLN A 87 -2.69 29.06 4.52
C GLN A 87 -2.45 27.74 5.28
N PHE A 88 -1.63 26.85 4.74
CA PHE A 88 -1.25 25.62 5.42
C PHE A 88 -0.57 25.93 6.76
N VAL A 89 0.44 26.81 6.76
CA VAL A 89 1.17 27.23 7.96
C VAL A 89 0.24 27.86 9.00
N SER A 90 -0.69 28.73 8.58
CA SER A 90 -1.69 29.33 9.47
C SER A 90 -2.54 28.27 10.16
N LEU A 91 -3.09 27.32 9.37
CA LEU A 91 -3.94 26.24 9.90
C LEU A 91 -3.18 25.29 10.84
N VAL A 92 -1.90 24.99 10.55
CA VAL A 92 -1.05 24.21 11.47
C VAL A 92 -0.85 24.99 12.78
N SER A 93 -0.49 26.27 12.69
CA SER A 93 -0.25 27.12 13.87
C SER A 93 -1.48 27.28 14.76
N GLU A 94 -2.66 27.43 14.18
CA GLU A 94 -3.95 27.46 14.87
C GLU A 94 -4.30 26.17 15.62
N SER A 95 -3.66 25.05 15.25
CA SER A 95 -3.88 23.78 15.97
C SER A 95 -3.21 23.75 17.33
N CYS A 96 -2.28 24.65 17.60
CA CYS A 96 -1.41 24.67 18.78
C CYS A 96 -0.60 23.35 18.96
N LEU A 97 -0.41 22.60 17.87
CA LEU A 97 0.37 21.37 17.83
C LEU A 97 1.62 21.60 16.98
N PHE A 98 2.78 21.15 17.47
CA PHE A 98 3.98 21.14 16.66
C PHE A 98 3.89 19.98 15.65
N PRO A 99 4.14 20.21 14.33
CA PRO A 99 4.16 19.15 13.32
C PRO A 99 5.49 18.39 13.41
N ASP A 100 5.45 17.14 13.91
CA ASP A 100 6.63 16.26 13.87
C ASP A 100 6.90 15.82 12.42
N ILE A 101 5.81 15.53 11.67
CA ILE A 101 5.87 15.11 10.26
C ILE A 101 4.85 15.90 9.45
N ILE A 102 5.29 16.35 8.28
CA ILE A 102 4.43 16.96 7.26
C ILE A 102 4.48 16.08 6.02
N ILE A 103 3.32 15.67 5.51
CA ILE A 103 3.18 14.86 4.30
C ILE A 103 2.46 15.70 3.25
N VAL A 104 3.06 15.86 2.07
CA VAL A 104 2.44 16.56 0.94
C VAL A 104 2.26 15.61 -0.24
N ASP A 105 1.05 15.60 -0.77
CA ASP A 105 0.66 14.79 -1.91
C ASP A 105 -0.24 15.60 -2.86
N HIS A 106 0.41 16.38 -3.74
CA HIS A 106 -0.30 17.23 -4.70
C HIS A 106 0.59 17.60 -5.89
N TYR A 107 0.15 17.31 -7.12
CA TYR A 107 0.96 17.50 -8.31
C TYR A 107 1.25 18.95 -8.71
N SER A 108 0.51 19.93 -8.16
CA SER A 108 0.80 21.37 -8.37
C SER A 108 1.72 21.95 -7.29
N LEU A 109 2.17 21.17 -6.31
CA LEU A 109 3.08 21.61 -5.25
C LEU A 109 4.49 21.07 -5.50
N ASP A 110 5.50 21.91 -5.28
CA ASP A 110 6.91 21.57 -5.48
C ASP A 110 7.80 22.27 -4.45
N ARG A 111 9.08 22.41 -4.75
CA ARG A 111 10.08 23.04 -3.90
C ARG A 111 9.68 24.44 -3.40
N GLU A 112 8.90 25.21 -4.17
CA GLU A 112 8.45 26.54 -3.73
C GLU A 112 7.60 26.44 -2.46
N TRP A 113 6.57 25.60 -2.49
CA TRP A 113 5.70 25.32 -1.33
C TRP A 113 6.49 24.71 -0.17
N GLU A 114 7.30 23.72 -0.48
CA GLU A 114 8.09 22.95 0.49
C GLU A 114 9.08 23.84 1.26
N THR A 115 9.75 24.78 0.56
CA THR A 115 10.71 25.71 1.16
C THR A 115 10.04 26.65 2.15
N ILE A 116 8.85 27.17 1.84
CA ILE A 116 8.11 28.06 2.73
C ILE A 116 7.71 27.28 4.01
N VAL A 117 7.20 26.08 3.86
CA VAL A 117 6.78 25.22 4.98
C VAL A 117 7.96 24.81 5.84
N LYS A 118 9.08 24.40 5.23
CA LYS A 118 10.31 24.04 5.96
C LYS A 118 10.93 25.25 6.68
N ALA A 119 10.87 26.44 6.13
CA ALA A 119 11.34 27.65 6.80
C ALA A 119 10.53 27.96 8.07
N ARG A 120 9.23 27.61 8.09
CA ARG A 120 8.37 27.79 9.26
C ARG A 120 8.46 26.67 10.29
N PHE A 121 8.67 25.44 9.82
CA PHE A 121 8.77 24.24 10.66
C PHE A 121 10.08 23.48 10.35
N PRO A 122 11.27 24.06 10.70
CA PRO A 122 12.56 23.48 10.30
C PRO A 122 12.86 22.11 10.90
N GLU A 123 12.30 21.79 12.07
CA GLU A 123 12.48 20.51 12.76
C GLU A 123 11.49 19.43 12.28
N SER A 124 10.53 19.78 11.43
CA SER A 124 9.55 18.80 10.91
C SER A 124 10.17 17.95 9.82
N TYR A 125 9.91 16.64 9.86
CA TYR A 125 10.27 15.71 8.79
C TYR A 125 9.28 15.85 7.63
N LEU A 126 9.75 16.34 6.47
CA LEU A 126 8.91 16.58 5.31
C LEU A 126 8.93 15.39 4.36
N VAL A 127 7.78 14.77 4.16
CA VAL A 127 7.55 13.64 3.25
C VAL A 127 6.79 14.12 2.03
N VAL A 128 7.34 13.92 0.84
CA VAL A 128 6.74 14.26 -0.44
C VAL A 128 6.28 12.98 -1.15
N ILE A 129 5.05 12.97 -1.67
CA ILE A 129 4.55 11.90 -2.53
C ILE A 129 4.42 12.47 -3.95
N ASP A 130 5.23 11.97 -4.88
CA ASP A 130 5.27 12.40 -6.29
C ASP A 130 5.41 11.21 -7.24
N ASP A 131 4.54 11.10 -8.23
CA ASP A 131 4.60 10.04 -9.24
C ASP A 131 5.04 10.59 -10.62
N LEU A 132 5.26 11.91 -10.75
CA LEU A 132 5.49 12.55 -12.06
C LEU A 132 6.98 12.65 -12.41
N CYS A 133 7.85 12.87 -11.42
CA CYS A 133 9.30 13.05 -11.61
C CYS A 133 9.62 14.16 -12.64
N ASN A 134 8.89 15.29 -12.57
CA ASN A 134 8.97 16.37 -13.55
C ASN A 134 9.19 17.76 -12.93
N ARG A 135 9.33 17.85 -11.61
CA ARG A 135 9.49 19.10 -10.86
C ARG A 135 10.45 18.93 -9.67
N PRO A 136 11.06 20.02 -9.18
CA PRO A 136 12.03 19.96 -8.11
C PRO A 136 11.34 19.81 -6.74
N HIS A 137 11.99 19.07 -5.83
CA HIS A 137 11.57 18.90 -4.45
C HIS A 137 12.71 19.17 -3.46
N CYS A 138 12.39 19.38 -2.17
CA CYS A 138 13.34 19.49 -1.07
C CYS A 138 12.88 18.75 0.19
N GLY A 139 12.00 17.78 0.05
CA GLY A 139 11.58 16.91 1.14
C GLY A 139 12.70 16.04 1.71
N ASP A 140 12.59 15.68 2.98
CA ASP A 140 13.52 14.76 3.64
C ASP A 140 13.33 13.32 3.17
N LEU A 141 12.11 12.98 2.75
CA LEU A 141 11.74 11.71 2.13
C LEU A 141 10.84 11.97 0.91
N LEU A 142 11.18 11.36 -0.22
CA LEU A 142 10.34 11.36 -1.42
C LEU A 142 9.86 9.95 -1.73
N ILE A 143 8.57 9.80 -2.03
CA ILE A 143 7.93 8.53 -2.35
C ILE A 143 7.35 8.62 -3.76
N ASP A 144 7.83 7.78 -4.67
CA ASP A 144 7.27 7.59 -6.01
C ASP A 144 6.91 6.11 -6.21
N GLN A 145 5.65 5.80 -6.31
CA GLN A 145 5.14 4.44 -6.46
C GLN A 145 5.00 3.97 -7.93
N THR A 146 5.58 4.70 -8.87
CA THR A 146 5.54 4.37 -10.30
C THR A 146 6.35 3.11 -10.59
N TYR A 147 5.80 2.19 -11.36
CA TYR A 147 6.49 0.97 -11.77
C TYR A 147 7.78 1.28 -12.54
N GLN A 148 8.86 0.60 -12.21
CA GLN A 148 10.22 0.80 -12.73
C GLN A 148 10.87 2.17 -12.43
N ARG A 149 10.23 3.04 -11.66
CA ARG A 149 10.85 4.27 -11.18
C ARG A 149 12.06 3.96 -10.33
N THR A 150 13.14 4.74 -10.50
CA THR A 150 14.37 4.61 -9.74
C THR A 150 14.74 5.92 -9.04
N ALA A 151 15.45 5.85 -7.92
CA ALA A 151 15.93 7.05 -7.22
C ALA A 151 16.85 7.92 -8.09
N LYS A 152 17.57 7.32 -9.06
CA LYS A 152 18.47 8.03 -9.96
C LYS A 152 17.78 9.08 -10.83
N GLU A 153 16.50 8.89 -11.14
CA GLU A 153 15.73 9.83 -11.95
C GLU A 153 15.47 11.16 -11.22
N TYR A 154 15.52 11.14 -9.90
CA TYR A 154 15.35 12.33 -9.05
C TYR A 154 16.65 13.07 -8.71
N LEU A 155 17.84 12.60 -9.10
CA LEU A 155 19.13 13.19 -8.71
C LEU A 155 19.25 14.67 -9.02
N ASN A 156 18.66 15.14 -10.11
CA ASN A 156 18.67 16.55 -10.50
C ASN A 156 17.43 17.34 -10.03
N LEU A 157 16.43 16.65 -9.50
CA LEU A 157 15.16 17.25 -9.07
C LEU A 157 15.08 17.39 -7.55
N ASN A 158 15.70 16.48 -6.79
CA ASN A 158 15.75 16.58 -5.34
C ASN A 158 16.99 17.35 -4.89
N GLY A 159 16.79 18.55 -4.34
CA GLY A 159 17.87 19.44 -3.95
C GLY A 159 18.58 19.10 -2.65
N ASN A 160 18.06 18.12 -1.90
CA ASN A 160 18.66 17.57 -0.69
C ASN A 160 19.08 16.12 -0.95
N ASP A 161 20.04 15.62 -0.17
CA ASP A 161 20.37 14.17 -0.11
C ASP A 161 19.23 13.35 0.53
N GLY A 162 17.99 13.81 0.35
CA GLY A 162 16.79 13.18 0.90
C GLY A 162 16.61 11.75 0.41
N ASN A 163 16.09 10.91 1.27
CA ASN A 163 15.85 9.52 0.95
C ASN A 163 14.76 9.40 -0.11
N ILE A 164 14.95 8.55 -1.12
CA ILE A 164 13.99 8.39 -2.23
C ILE A 164 13.53 6.95 -2.28
N LEU A 165 12.24 6.73 -2.02
CA LEU A 165 11.57 5.45 -2.10
C LEU A 165 10.86 5.33 -3.45
N ALA A 166 11.52 4.72 -4.42
CA ALA A 166 11.04 4.63 -5.78
C ALA A 166 10.60 3.21 -6.16
N GLY A 167 9.50 3.14 -6.91
CA GLY A 167 8.93 1.93 -7.46
C GLY A 167 7.72 1.37 -6.69
N THR A 168 6.99 0.44 -7.32
CA THR A 168 5.76 -0.16 -6.79
C THR A 168 5.94 -0.93 -5.49
N LYS A 169 7.18 -1.29 -5.13
CA LYS A 169 7.48 -1.88 -3.81
C LYS A 169 7.13 -0.94 -2.65
N PHE A 170 6.87 0.34 -2.92
CA PHE A 170 6.43 1.37 -1.97
C PHE A 170 4.99 1.84 -2.23
N ALA A 171 4.19 1.09 -2.99
CA ALA A 171 2.81 1.45 -3.28
C ALA A 171 1.95 1.57 -2.01
N LEU A 172 1.28 2.73 -1.87
CA LEU A 172 0.48 3.09 -0.69
C LEU A 172 -0.94 2.53 -0.77
N ILE A 173 -1.07 1.24 -0.99
CA ILE A 173 -2.36 0.54 -1.05
C ILE A 173 -2.78 0.03 0.33
N HIS A 174 -4.09 -0.25 0.50
CA HIS A 174 -4.63 -0.71 1.78
C HIS A 174 -4.05 -2.08 2.17
N PRO A 175 -3.69 -2.32 3.46
CA PRO A 175 -3.06 -3.58 3.90
C PRO A 175 -3.88 -4.84 3.63
N ILE A 176 -5.18 -4.74 3.46
CA ILE A 176 -6.07 -5.87 3.12
C ILE A 176 -5.64 -6.61 1.85
N PHE A 177 -5.08 -5.88 0.86
CA PHE A 177 -4.58 -6.49 -0.37
C PHE A 177 -3.41 -7.45 -0.10
N ALA A 178 -2.49 -7.07 0.80
CA ALA A 178 -1.41 -7.95 1.23
C ALA A 178 -1.91 -9.15 2.06
N GLN A 179 -2.97 -8.96 2.86
CA GLN A 179 -3.57 -10.03 3.66
C GLN A 179 -4.26 -11.08 2.77
N LEU A 180 -5.05 -10.63 1.78
CA LEU A 180 -5.79 -11.52 0.88
C LEU A 180 -4.95 -12.05 -0.30
N ARG A 181 -3.72 -11.53 -0.51
CA ARG A 181 -2.87 -11.86 -1.65
C ARG A 181 -2.69 -13.37 -1.84
N ASN A 182 -2.27 -14.10 -0.80
CA ASN A 182 -2.00 -15.53 -0.90
C ASN A 182 -3.24 -16.31 -1.33
N GLN A 183 -4.39 -16.01 -0.75
CA GLN A 183 -5.66 -16.62 -1.11
C GLN A 183 -6.05 -16.30 -2.56
N SER A 184 -5.89 -15.05 -2.99
CA SER A 184 -6.19 -14.61 -4.35
C SER A 184 -5.30 -15.28 -5.39
N VAL A 185 -4.00 -15.31 -5.12
CA VAL A 185 -3.00 -15.90 -6.01
C VAL A 185 -3.20 -17.41 -6.16
N SER A 186 -3.48 -18.12 -5.05
CA SER A 186 -3.74 -19.56 -5.07
C SER A 186 -5.04 -19.89 -5.81
N ARG A 187 -6.11 -19.11 -5.60
CA ARG A 187 -7.36 -19.28 -6.36
C ARG A 187 -7.11 -19.12 -7.86
N LYS A 188 -6.44 -18.03 -8.27
CA LYS A 188 -6.20 -17.69 -9.68
C LYS A 188 -5.23 -18.64 -10.37
N ALA A 189 -4.33 -19.30 -9.62
CA ALA A 189 -3.43 -20.31 -10.17
C ALA A 189 -4.17 -21.54 -10.71
N ASN A 190 -5.36 -21.81 -10.23
CA ASN A 190 -6.18 -22.96 -10.60
C ASN A 190 -7.24 -22.65 -11.68
N ILE A 191 -7.28 -21.42 -12.20
CA ILE A 191 -8.22 -21.03 -13.26
C ILE A 191 -7.68 -21.47 -14.61
N THR A 192 -8.41 -22.35 -15.29
CA THR A 192 -8.09 -22.80 -16.64
C THR A 192 -8.71 -21.91 -17.72
N LEU A 193 -9.91 -21.38 -17.45
CA LEU A 193 -10.63 -20.46 -18.33
C LEU A 193 -11.24 -19.32 -17.48
N PRO A 194 -10.72 -18.09 -17.60
CA PRO A 194 -11.25 -16.95 -16.85
C PRO A 194 -12.61 -16.50 -17.40
N LYS A 195 -13.57 -16.24 -16.50
CA LYS A 195 -14.97 -15.98 -16.83
C LYS A 195 -15.57 -14.76 -16.14
N LYS A 196 -15.01 -14.35 -15.00
CA LYS A 196 -15.52 -13.25 -14.19
C LYS A 196 -14.70 -12.00 -14.43
N LEU A 197 -15.28 -11.04 -15.16
CA LEU A 197 -14.67 -9.75 -15.49
C LEU A 197 -15.02 -8.70 -14.44
N MET A 198 -14.02 -7.99 -13.94
CA MET A 198 -14.18 -6.77 -13.16
C MET A 198 -13.86 -5.55 -14.02
N LEU A 199 -14.75 -4.56 -14.06
CA LEU A 199 -14.59 -3.32 -14.84
C LEU A 199 -14.59 -2.10 -13.89
N THR A 200 -13.50 -1.30 -13.87
CA THR A 200 -13.43 -0.08 -13.06
C THR A 200 -12.51 0.98 -13.67
N MET A 201 -13.08 2.19 -13.90
CA MET A 201 -12.37 3.34 -14.48
C MET A 201 -12.03 4.41 -13.42
N GLY A 202 -11.86 4.00 -12.15
CA GLY A 202 -11.54 4.90 -11.05
C GLY A 202 -12.76 5.55 -10.40
N GLY A 203 -12.50 6.63 -9.62
CA GLY A 203 -13.54 7.22 -8.76
C GLY A 203 -14.57 8.09 -9.48
N VAL A 204 -14.25 8.64 -10.63
CA VAL A 204 -15.08 9.64 -11.33
C VAL A 204 -15.53 9.17 -12.71
N ASP A 205 -14.63 8.60 -13.54
CA ASP A 205 -14.90 8.23 -14.95
C ASP A 205 -15.62 9.33 -15.74
N ALA A 206 -15.05 10.53 -15.71
CA ALA A 206 -15.67 11.73 -16.29
C ALA A 206 -15.95 11.61 -17.80
N GLN A 207 -15.19 10.78 -18.52
CA GLN A 207 -15.30 10.57 -19.95
C GLN A 207 -16.20 9.37 -20.33
N ASN A 208 -16.87 8.73 -19.37
CA ASN A 208 -17.70 7.54 -19.58
C ASN A 208 -16.98 6.40 -20.32
N ILE A 209 -15.73 6.14 -19.96
CA ILE A 209 -14.96 5.04 -20.57
C ILE A 209 -15.58 3.68 -20.22
N THR A 210 -16.21 3.57 -19.03
CA THR A 210 -16.98 2.37 -18.63
C THR A 210 -18.11 2.07 -19.62
N GLY A 211 -18.93 3.07 -19.97
CA GLY A 211 -20.00 2.93 -20.96
C GLY A 211 -19.47 2.55 -22.33
N LYS A 212 -18.40 3.22 -22.80
CA LYS A 212 -17.71 2.91 -24.06
C LYS A 212 -17.22 1.45 -24.12
N ILE A 213 -16.63 0.95 -23.03
CA ILE A 213 -16.17 -0.45 -22.97
C ILE A 213 -17.35 -1.41 -23.01
N LEU A 214 -18.43 -1.11 -22.30
CA LEU A 214 -19.62 -1.95 -22.29
C LEU A 214 -20.23 -2.03 -23.70
N ASP A 215 -20.35 -0.90 -24.41
CA ASP A 215 -20.80 -0.86 -25.81
C ASP A 215 -19.89 -1.67 -26.74
N PHE A 216 -18.58 -1.63 -26.54
CA PHE A 216 -17.65 -2.44 -27.33
C PHE A 216 -17.78 -3.93 -27.03
N LEU A 217 -18.02 -4.33 -25.76
CA LEU A 217 -18.26 -5.72 -25.40
C LEU A 217 -19.55 -6.26 -26.02
N GLU A 218 -20.58 -5.41 -26.21
CA GLU A 218 -21.80 -5.79 -26.96
C GLU A 218 -21.54 -6.06 -28.45
N GLN A 219 -20.58 -5.35 -29.07
CA GLN A 219 -20.22 -5.48 -30.47
C GLN A 219 -19.33 -6.70 -30.78
N VAL A 220 -18.62 -7.20 -29.76
CA VAL A 220 -17.71 -8.35 -29.92
C VAL A 220 -18.32 -9.58 -29.26
N ASP A 221 -18.28 -10.72 -29.98
CA ASP A 221 -18.68 -11.99 -29.39
C ASP A 221 -17.53 -12.53 -28.51
N PHE A 222 -17.75 -12.50 -27.21
CA PHE A 222 -16.82 -12.98 -26.18
C PHE A 222 -17.56 -13.95 -25.27
N ASP A 223 -17.79 -15.18 -25.78
CA ASP A 223 -18.63 -16.20 -25.14
C ASP A 223 -18.10 -16.68 -23.77
N ASN A 224 -16.85 -16.39 -23.46
CA ASN A 224 -16.22 -16.84 -22.21
C ASN A 224 -16.57 -15.97 -20.99
N ILE A 225 -17.20 -14.79 -21.15
CA ILE A 225 -17.56 -13.94 -20.02
C ILE A 225 -18.91 -14.38 -19.47
N GLU A 226 -18.91 -14.95 -18.27
CA GLU A 226 -20.16 -15.33 -17.56
C GLU A 226 -20.74 -14.16 -16.76
N LYS A 227 -19.87 -13.32 -16.17
CA LYS A 227 -20.30 -12.20 -15.34
C LYS A 227 -19.37 -10.99 -15.53
N ILE A 228 -19.97 -9.80 -15.61
CA ILE A 228 -19.28 -8.51 -15.56
C ILE A 228 -19.72 -7.77 -14.29
N THR A 229 -18.78 -7.46 -13.40
CA THR A 229 -19.03 -6.58 -12.25
C THR A 229 -18.41 -5.21 -12.54
N ILE A 230 -19.25 -4.20 -12.68
CA ILE A 230 -18.86 -2.81 -12.91
C ILE A 230 -18.80 -2.10 -11.58
N ILE A 231 -17.67 -1.45 -11.28
CA ILE A 231 -17.45 -0.72 -10.04
C ILE A 231 -17.30 0.76 -10.35
N LEU A 232 -18.22 1.57 -9.84
CA LEU A 232 -18.28 3.02 -10.03
C LEU A 232 -18.01 3.73 -8.70
N GLY A 233 -17.30 4.84 -8.75
CA GLY A 233 -17.18 5.74 -7.60
C GLY A 233 -18.47 6.52 -7.35
N ALA A 234 -18.63 7.04 -6.13
CA ALA A 234 -19.78 7.87 -5.75
C ALA A 234 -19.94 9.15 -6.60
N ALA A 235 -18.83 9.66 -7.15
CA ALA A 235 -18.80 10.87 -7.96
C ALA A 235 -18.93 10.61 -9.47
N CYS A 236 -19.22 9.37 -9.90
CA CYS A 236 -19.38 9.05 -11.32
C CYS A 236 -20.67 9.66 -11.89
N PRO A 237 -20.58 10.63 -12.83
CA PRO A 237 -21.75 11.31 -13.37
C PRO A 237 -22.62 10.41 -14.26
N HIS A 238 -22.05 9.31 -14.77
CA HIS A 238 -22.70 8.38 -15.72
C HIS A 238 -23.31 7.14 -15.06
N SER A 239 -23.41 7.10 -13.72
CA SER A 239 -23.85 5.90 -12.97
C SER A 239 -25.25 5.40 -13.37
N ALA A 240 -26.21 6.30 -13.62
CA ALA A 240 -27.56 5.95 -14.06
C ALA A 240 -27.59 5.39 -15.48
N GLU A 241 -26.84 5.97 -16.40
CA GLU A 241 -26.69 5.53 -17.78
C GLU A 241 -26.05 4.13 -17.84
N ILE A 242 -24.91 3.95 -17.16
CA ILE A 242 -24.19 2.67 -17.08
C ILE A 242 -25.08 1.58 -16.47
N SER A 243 -25.85 1.90 -15.42
CA SER A 243 -26.81 0.95 -14.83
C SER A 243 -27.91 0.53 -15.81
N THR A 244 -28.35 1.46 -16.68
CA THR A 244 -29.34 1.18 -17.71
C THR A 244 -28.75 0.32 -18.84
N LEU A 245 -27.54 0.61 -19.29
CA LEU A 245 -26.80 -0.19 -20.27
C LEU A 245 -26.55 -1.61 -19.72
N GLY A 246 -26.13 -1.73 -18.48
CA GLY A 246 -25.89 -3.04 -17.85
C GLY A 246 -27.12 -3.93 -17.80
N LYS A 247 -28.32 -3.37 -17.55
CA LYS A 247 -29.59 -4.13 -17.58
C LYS A 247 -29.99 -4.61 -18.98
N LYS A 248 -29.51 -3.96 -20.03
CA LYS A 248 -29.81 -4.31 -21.43
C LYS A 248 -28.73 -5.18 -22.07
N SER A 249 -27.62 -5.38 -21.37
CA SER A 249 -26.47 -6.15 -21.85
C SER A 249 -26.82 -7.61 -22.10
N LYS A 250 -26.21 -8.20 -23.12
CA LYS A 250 -26.24 -9.66 -23.35
C LYS A 250 -25.50 -10.47 -22.28
N TYR A 251 -24.63 -9.80 -21.50
CA TYR A 251 -23.90 -10.40 -20.39
C TYR A 251 -24.66 -10.26 -19.06
N CYS A 252 -24.34 -11.12 -18.09
CA CYS A 252 -24.78 -10.93 -16.70
C CYS A 252 -23.98 -9.77 -16.09
N VAL A 253 -24.56 -8.55 -16.08
CA VAL A 253 -23.91 -7.33 -15.57
C VAL A 253 -24.45 -6.96 -14.21
N GLU A 254 -23.55 -6.77 -13.25
CA GLU A 254 -23.81 -6.22 -11.92
C GLU A 254 -23.11 -4.85 -11.81
N VAL A 255 -23.83 -3.81 -11.39
CA VAL A 255 -23.27 -2.46 -11.19
C VAL A 255 -23.24 -2.14 -9.70
N LEU A 256 -22.04 -1.92 -9.15
CA LEU A 256 -21.79 -1.59 -7.76
C LEU A 256 -21.28 -0.15 -7.67
N ILE A 257 -21.82 0.64 -6.74
CA ILE A 257 -21.48 2.07 -6.59
C ILE A 257 -20.94 2.30 -5.18
N ASN A 258 -19.80 2.99 -5.08
CA ASN A 258 -19.18 3.41 -3.81
C ASN A 258 -18.94 2.26 -2.82
N ILE A 259 -18.31 1.20 -3.27
CA ILE A 259 -18.02 0.02 -2.46
C ILE A 259 -16.87 0.26 -1.48
N SER A 260 -16.78 -0.58 -0.45
CA SER A 260 -15.69 -0.61 0.54
C SER A 260 -14.88 -1.92 0.53
N ASN A 261 -15.34 -2.95 -0.20
CA ASN A 261 -14.79 -4.30 -0.23
C ASN A 261 -14.08 -4.64 -1.55
N MET A 262 -13.26 -3.70 -2.05
CA MET A 262 -12.56 -3.85 -3.33
C MET A 262 -11.66 -5.09 -3.37
N ALA A 263 -10.97 -5.41 -2.28
CA ALA A 263 -10.03 -6.52 -2.22
C ALA A 263 -10.75 -7.88 -2.31
N GLU A 264 -11.90 -8.01 -1.65
CA GLU A 264 -12.76 -9.20 -1.71
C GLU A 264 -13.32 -9.39 -3.13
N LEU A 265 -13.75 -8.32 -3.77
CA LEU A 265 -14.18 -8.38 -5.17
C LEU A 265 -13.02 -8.79 -6.10
N MET A 266 -11.83 -8.21 -5.92
CA MET A 266 -10.65 -8.62 -6.70
C MET A 266 -10.25 -10.08 -6.44
N LEU A 267 -10.49 -10.60 -5.22
CA LEU A 267 -10.29 -12.01 -4.90
C LEU A 267 -11.23 -12.91 -5.71
N GLU A 268 -12.51 -12.53 -5.86
CA GLU A 268 -13.55 -13.32 -6.51
C GLU A 268 -13.52 -13.27 -8.05
N HIS A 269 -12.90 -12.25 -8.64
CA HIS A 269 -12.84 -12.06 -10.09
C HIS A 269 -11.59 -12.71 -10.69
N ASP A 270 -11.69 -13.05 -11.95
CA ASP A 270 -10.64 -13.77 -12.67
C ASP A 270 -9.70 -12.81 -13.40
N PHE A 271 -10.23 -11.76 -14.02
CA PHE A 271 -9.49 -10.73 -14.73
C PHE A 271 -10.22 -9.39 -14.68
N ALA A 272 -9.54 -8.34 -15.10
CA ALA A 272 -10.10 -6.99 -15.05
C ALA A 272 -9.87 -6.19 -16.35
N ILE A 273 -10.70 -5.18 -16.55
CA ILE A 273 -10.40 -4.01 -17.38
C ILE A 273 -10.40 -2.80 -16.43
N GLY A 274 -9.33 -2.02 -16.40
CA GLY A 274 -9.27 -0.95 -15.42
C GLY A 274 -8.36 0.20 -15.78
N ALA A 275 -8.71 1.41 -15.30
CA ALA A 275 -7.86 2.58 -15.43
C ALA A 275 -6.53 2.41 -14.71
N MET A 276 -5.52 3.17 -15.16
CA MET A 276 -4.21 3.24 -14.55
C MET A 276 -4.19 4.29 -13.44
N GLY A 277 -4.03 3.84 -12.21
CA GLY A 277 -3.96 4.65 -11.00
C GLY A 277 -3.62 3.75 -9.82
N GLY A 278 -3.93 4.14 -8.60
CA GLY A 278 -3.69 3.32 -7.39
C GLY A 278 -4.29 1.92 -7.48
N THR A 279 -5.45 1.76 -8.12
CA THR A 279 -6.09 0.45 -8.34
C THR A 279 -5.30 -0.50 -9.23
N THR A 280 -4.36 -0.01 -10.03
CA THR A 280 -3.42 -0.87 -10.78
C THR A 280 -2.55 -1.67 -9.83
N TRP A 281 -2.01 -1.03 -8.80
CA TRP A 281 -1.18 -1.70 -7.81
C TRP A 281 -1.98 -2.65 -6.94
N GLU A 282 -3.26 -2.32 -6.66
CA GLU A 282 -4.20 -3.22 -5.97
C GLU A 282 -4.46 -4.49 -6.79
N ARG A 283 -4.77 -4.37 -8.09
CA ARG A 283 -4.91 -5.51 -9.02
C ARG A 283 -3.64 -6.35 -9.07
N CYS A 284 -2.48 -5.71 -9.22
CA CYS A 284 -1.19 -6.38 -9.24
C CYS A 284 -0.90 -7.13 -7.93
N ALA A 285 -1.18 -6.53 -6.77
CA ALA A 285 -1.02 -7.17 -5.47
C ALA A 285 -1.89 -8.42 -5.33
N MET A 286 -3.07 -8.42 -5.93
CA MET A 286 -4.00 -9.58 -5.92
C MET A 286 -3.71 -10.61 -7.02
N GLY A 287 -2.67 -10.41 -7.83
CA GLY A 287 -2.38 -11.25 -8.99
C GLY A 287 -3.54 -11.32 -9.97
N LEU A 288 -4.31 -10.23 -10.11
CA LEU A 288 -5.45 -10.10 -11.01
C LEU A 288 -4.98 -9.53 -12.35
N PRO A 289 -4.87 -10.37 -13.42
CA PRO A 289 -4.45 -9.89 -14.73
C PRO A 289 -5.46 -8.91 -15.29
N ALA A 290 -4.99 -7.91 -16.02
CA ALA A 290 -5.87 -6.85 -16.49
C ALA A 290 -5.47 -6.30 -17.87
N VAL A 291 -6.49 -5.85 -18.61
CA VAL A 291 -6.34 -4.86 -19.68
C VAL A 291 -6.33 -3.47 -19.00
N ASN A 292 -5.21 -2.78 -19.08
CA ASN A 292 -5.01 -1.48 -18.46
C ASN A 292 -5.35 -0.36 -19.44
N ILE A 293 -6.18 0.60 -19.00
CA ILE A 293 -6.63 1.72 -19.84
C ILE A 293 -5.96 3.00 -19.38
N ALA A 294 -5.14 3.61 -20.25
CA ALA A 294 -4.57 4.93 -20.02
C ALA A 294 -5.63 6.01 -20.32
N ILE A 295 -6.08 6.73 -19.29
CA ILE A 295 -7.17 7.72 -19.38
C ILE A 295 -6.70 9.17 -19.27
N ALA A 296 -5.45 9.41 -18.86
CA ALA A 296 -4.89 10.73 -18.64
C ALA A 296 -3.41 10.80 -19.04
N ASP A 297 -2.93 12.00 -19.40
CA ASP A 297 -1.57 12.23 -19.87
C ASP A 297 -0.51 11.92 -18.80
N ASN A 298 -0.79 12.19 -17.53
CA ASN A 298 0.09 11.87 -16.40
C ASN A 298 0.28 10.36 -16.17
N GLN A 299 -0.52 9.51 -16.85
CA GLN A 299 -0.37 8.06 -16.82
C GLN A 299 0.56 7.50 -17.92
N ARG A 300 1.10 8.35 -18.81
CA ARG A 300 1.92 7.89 -19.95
C ARG A 300 3.16 7.11 -19.52
N THR A 301 3.88 7.58 -18.51
CA THR A 301 5.06 6.88 -18.00
C THR A 301 4.70 5.50 -17.45
N ILE A 302 3.65 5.41 -16.65
CA ILE A 302 3.14 4.15 -16.14
C ILE A 302 2.72 3.22 -17.29
N ALA A 303 2.02 3.77 -18.30
CA ALA A 303 1.54 3.03 -19.46
C ALA A 303 2.71 2.41 -20.26
N ASN A 304 3.73 3.21 -20.54
CA ASN A 304 4.91 2.76 -21.28
C ASN A 304 5.68 1.68 -20.50
N ASN A 305 5.97 1.91 -19.23
CA ASN A 305 6.71 0.95 -18.40
C ASN A 305 5.95 -0.39 -18.23
N LEU A 306 4.61 -0.34 -18.11
CA LEU A 306 3.79 -1.55 -18.04
C LEU A 306 3.77 -2.28 -19.39
N ALA A 307 3.65 -1.57 -20.51
CA ALA A 307 3.67 -2.16 -21.85
C ALA A 307 5.04 -2.80 -22.17
N GLU A 308 6.14 -2.13 -21.83
CA GLU A 308 7.50 -2.69 -21.97
C GLU A 308 7.72 -3.95 -21.13
N ALA A 309 7.07 -4.04 -19.98
CA ALA A 309 7.07 -5.26 -19.16
C ALA A 309 6.18 -6.38 -19.71
N GLY A 310 5.41 -6.14 -20.77
CA GLY A 310 4.49 -7.10 -21.38
C GLY A 310 3.06 -7.07 -20.84
N ALA A 311 2.68 -6.05 -20.06
CA ALA A 311 1.30 -5.86 -19.66
C ALA A 311 0.45 -5.32 -20.83
N ILE A 312 -0.82 -5.66 -20.85
CA ILE A 312 -1.75 -5.21 -21.87
C ILE A 312 -2.21 -3.79 -21.55
N VAL A 313 -1.93 -2.85 -22.45
CA VAL A 313 -2.24 -1.43 -22.29
C VAL A 313 -2.98 -0.91 -23.51
N LEU A 314 -4.10 -0.21 -23.29
CA LEU A 314 -4.87 0.50 -24.31
C LEU A 314 -4.99 1.99 -23.95
N ASN A 315 -5.05 2.84 -24.98
CA ASN A 315 -5.29 4.28 -24.80
C ASN A 315 -6.78 4.59 -24.94
N ALA A 316 -7.39 5.22 -23.94
CA ALA A 316 -8.83 5.51 -23.89
C ALA A 316 -9.38 6.29 -25.08
N GLU A 317 -8.56 7.21 -25.64
CA GLU A 317 -8.97 8.06 -26.77
C GLU A 317 -8.92 7.33 -28.11
N LYS A 318 -8.10 6.31 -28.25
CA LYS A 318 -7.74 5.70 -29.54
C LYS A 318 -8.30 4.30 -29.75
N PHE A 319 -8.55 3.52 -28.68
CA PHE A 319 -8.96 2.12 -28.84
C PHE A 319 -10.39 1.97 -29.35
N ASN A 320 -10.64 0.89 -30.07
CA ASN A 320 -11.92 0.50 -30.65
C ASN A 320 -12.29 -0.94 -30.22
N ALA A 321 -13.47 -1.40 -30.65
CA ALA A 321 -13.99 -2.74 -30.29
C ALA A 321 -13.05 -3.88 -30.73
N SER A 322 -12.42 -3.78 -31.91
CA SER A 322 -11.48 -4.80 -32.41
C SER A 322 -10.23 -4.88 -31.57
N GLU A 323 -9.66 -3.73 -31.17
CA GLU A 323 -8.48 -3.69 -30.30
C GLU A 323 -8.80 -4.20 -28.89
N LEU A 324 -9.97 -3.88 -28.35
CA LEU A 324 -10.44 -4.45 -27.09
C LEU A 324 -10.56 -5.98 -27.17
N ARG A 325 -11.14 -6.48 -28.27
CA ARG A 325 -11.24 -7.92 -28.52
C ARG A 325 -9.85 -8.59 -28.57
N CYS A 326 -8.91 -8.01 -29.33
CA CYS A 326 -7.54 -8.52 -29.40
C CYS A 326 -6.87 -8.54 -28.01
N ALA A 327 -7.02 -7.46 -27.23
CA ALA A 327 -6.48 -7.35 -25.87
C ALA A 327 -7.04 -8.41 -24.92
N LEU A 328 -8.36 -8.64 -24.95
CA LEU A 328 -9.01 -9.68 -24.14
C LEU A 328 -8.63 -11.09 -24.60
N THR A 329 -8.56 -11.35 -25.91
CA THR A 329 -8.10 -12.63 -26.46
C THR A 329 -6.68 -12.92 -25.98
N HIS A 330 -5.79 -11.93 -26.08
CA HIS A 330 -4.40 -12.07 -25.62
C HIS A 330 -4.34 -12.35 -24.10
N LEU A 331 -5.10 -11.60 -23.28
CA LEU A 331 -5.16 -11.81 -21.84
C LEU A 331 -5.59 -13.23 -21.48
N ILE A 332 -6.64 -13.74 -22.12
CA ILE A 332 -7.17 -15.08 -21.84
C ILE A 332 -6.20 -16.18 -22.30
N THR A 333 -5.60 -16.02 -23.49
CA THR A 333 -4.64 -16.99 -24.03
C THR A 333 -3.38 -17.07 -23.16
N HIS A 334 -2.91 -15.92 -22.62
CA HIS A 334 -1.70 -15.81 -21.79
C HIS A 334 -2.03 -15.55 -20.32
N TYR A 335 -3.16 -16.06 -19.85
CA TYR A 335 -3.72 -15.75 -18.51
C TYR A 335 -2.70 -15.93 -17.38
N HIS A 336 -2.01 -17.06 -17.33
CA HIS A 336 -1.05 -17.35 -16.27
C HIS A 336 0.21 -16.49 -16.34
N GLU A 337 0.66 -16.14 -17.54
CA GLU A 337 1.79 -15.21 -17.75
C GLU A 337 1.43 -13.81 -17.27
N GLN A 338 0.26 -13.29 -17.65
CA GLN A 338 -0.23 -11.99 -17.20
C GLN A 338 -0.47 -11.95 -15.69
N ARG A 339 -0.93 -13.07 -15.10
CA ARG A 339 -1.06 -13.21 -13.64
C ARG A 339 0.30 -13.14 -12.94
N LEU A 340 1.30 -13.86 -13.42
CA LEU A 340 2.66 -13.83 -12.86
C LEU A 340 3.30 -12.45 -13.01
N LEU A 341 3.10 -11.80 -14.15
CA LEU A 341 3.55 -10.43 -14.37
C LEU A 341 2.93 -9.47 -13.33
N ALA A 342 1.61 -9.50 -13.15
CA ALA A 342 0.94 -8.69 -12.15
C ALA A 342 1.53 -8.91 -10.75
N MET A 343 1.72 -10.16 -10.34
CA MET A 343 2.31 -10.51 -9.04
C MET A 343 3.72 -9.95 -8.83
N ASN A 344 4.52 -9.87 -9.89
CA ASN A 344 5.90 -9.36 -9.85
C ASN A 344 5.94 -7.82 -9.82
N ILE A 345 4.91 -7.15 -10.33
CA ILE A 345 4.82 -5.69 -10.34
C ILE A 345 4.59 -5.12 -8.94
N CYS A 346 3.70 -5.71 -8.14
CA CYS A 346 3.38 -5.21 -6.80
C CYS A 346 3.06 -6.37 -5.85
N ASP A 347 3.71 -6.36 -4.68
CA ASP A 347 3.51 -7.38 -3.63
C ASP A 347 2.53 -6.98 -2.53
N GLY A 348 2.06 -5.72 -2.55
CA GLY A 348 1.13 -5.18 -1.56
C GLY A 348 1.75 -4.75 -0.23
N GLN A 349 3.08 -4.84 -0.05
CA GLN A 349 3.77 -4.53 1.21
C GLN A 349 4.30 -3.09 1.27
N GLY A 350 4.03 -2.27 0.27
CA GLY A 350 4.64 -0.94 0.14
C GLY A 350 4.35 -0.03 1.32
N LEU A 351 3.12 -0.03 1.81
CA LEU A 351 2.73 0.79 2.95
C LEU A 351 3.53 0.47 4.23
N ILE A 352 3.80 -0.82 4.49
CA ILE A 352 4.60 -1.26 5.64
C ILE A 352 6.04 -0.76 5.49
N ARG A 353 6.62 -0.84 4.30
CA ARG A 353 7.97 -0.34 4.03
C ARG A 353 8.06 1.15 4.24
N VAL A 354 7.10 1.91 3.70
CA VAL A 354 7.05 3.38 3.86
C VAL A 354 6.93 3.79 5.33
N ILE A 355 6.06 3.14 6.11
CA ILE A 355 5.93 3.44 7.55
C ILE A 355 7.25 3.21 8.30
N GLN A 356 8.02 2.20 7.93
CA GLN A 356 9.29 1.89 8.57
C GLN A 356 10.39 2.90 8.26
N GLU A 357 10.29 3.58 7.11
CA GLU A 357 11.18 4.68 6.73
C GLU A 357 10.75 6.02 7.35
N ILE A 358 9.46 6.21 7.58
CA ILE A 358 8.94 7.42 8.24
C ILE A 358 9.18 7.35 9.77
N ILE A 359 8.94 6.17 10.38
CA ILE A 359 9.10 5.97 11.82
C ILE A 359 10.34 5.11 12.06
N LEU A 360 11.46 5.75 12.33
CA LEU A 360 12.71 5.03 12.59
C LEU A 360 12.70 4.39 13.98
N ILE A 361 13.13 3.13 14.06
CA ILE A 361 13.35 2.40 15.30
C ILE A 361 14.77 1.80 15.24
N PRO A 362 15.80 2.60 15.60
CA PRO A 362 17.17 2.18 15.45
C PRO A 362 17.60 1.17 16.51
N ALA A 363 18.61 0.36 16.16
CA ALA A 363 19.42 -0.40 17.09
C ALA A 363 20.38 0.53 17.88
N LYS A 364 21.28 -0.02 18.67
CA LYS A 364 22.23 0.79 19.50
C LYS A 364 23.25 1.57 18.68
N ASP A 365 23.55 1.14 17.49
CA ASP A 365 24.49 1.76 16.55
C ASP A 365 23.85 2.87 15.68
N GLY A 366 22.56 3.15 15.87
CA GLY A 366 21.81 4.15 15.12
C GLY A 366 21.18 3.65 13.83
N ILE A 367 21.47 2.42 13.40
CA ILE A 367 20.91 1.84 12.18
C ILE A 367 19.45 1.42 12.42
N ASN A 368 18.56 1.78 11.50
CA ASN A 368 17.15 1.44 11.57
C ASN A 368 16.95 -0.07 11.42
N VAL A 369 16.09 -0.65 12.26
CA VAL A 369 15.70 -2.06 12.16
C VAL A 369 14.36 -2.16 11.46
N THR A 370 14.32 -2.87 10.34
CA THR A 370 13.11 -3.09 9.55
C THR A 370 12.63 -4.54 9.62
N LEU A 371 11.36 -4.73 9.27
CA LEU A 371 10.72 -6.04 9.18
C LEU A 371 10.19 -6.23 7.77
N ARG A 372 10.71 -7.23 7.08
CA ARG A 372 10.23 -7.65 5.78
C ARG A 372 9.42 -8.95 5.91
N LYS A 373 8.25 -9.03 5.27
CA LYS A 373 7.48 -10.28 5.26
C LYS A 373 8.33 -11.42 4.68
N ALA A 374 8.39 -12.54 5.37
CA ALA A 374 9.08 -13.73 4.90
C ALA A 374 8.42 -14.33 3.65
N SER A 375 9.21 -14.93 2.79
CA SER A 375 8.81 -15.59 1.54
C SER A 375 9.46 -16.97 1.40
N CYS A 376 9.12 -17.69 0.35
CA CYS A 376 9.78 -18.97 0.03
C CYS A 376 11.29 -18.82 -0.27
N ASN A 377 11.75 -17.63 -0.66
CA ASN A 377 13.17 -17.36 -0.89
C ASN A 377 14.00 -17.33 0.41
N ASP A 378 13.34 -17.21 1.57
CA ASP A 378 13.99 -17.11 2.86
C ASP A 378 14.19 -18.45 3.56
N ILE A 379 13.75 -19.55 2.95
CA ILE A 379 13.81 -20.89 3.55
C ILE A 379 15.23 -21.26 4.00
N ASP A 380 16.22 -21.06 3.14
CA ASP A 380 17.61 -21.39 3.43
C ASP A 380 18.21 -20.50 4.53
N PHE A 381 17.94 -19.20 4.48
CA PHE A 381 18.37 -18.25 5.52
C PHE A 381 17.78 -18.62 6.88
N VAL A 382 16.48 -18.86 6.95
CA VAL A 382 15.82 -19.25 8.22
C VAL A 382 16.32 -20.59 8.72
N TYR A 383 16.62 -21.55 7.82
CA TYR A 383 17.20 -22.83 8.18
C TYR A 383 18.59 -22.66 8.81
N GLN A 384 19.47 -21.87 8.18
CA GLN A 384 20.81 -21.59 8.68
C GLN A 384 20.75 -20.98 10.10
N LEU A 385 19.90 -19.99 10.32
CA LEU A 385 19.69 -19.39 11.64
C LEU A 385 19.19 -20.41 12.67
N GLN A 386 18.28 -21.31 12.29
CA GLN A 386 17.80 -22.36 13.18
C GLN A 386 18.86 -23.40 13.53
N CYS A 387 19.86 -23.60 12.68
CA CYS A 387 20.97 -24.53 12.92
C CYS A 387 22.05 -23.92 13.84
N GLU A 388 22.04 -22.62 14.09
CA GLU A 388 23.05 -21.99 14.98
C GLU A 388 22.95 -22.53 16.41
N PRO A 389 24.07 -22.91 17.05
CA PRO A 389 24.08 -23.46 18.41
C PRO A 389 23.41 -22.54 19.43
N LYS A 390 23.64 -21.23 19.36
CA LYS A 390 23.04 -20.25 20.27
C LYS A 390 21.53 -20.15 20.12
N THR A 391 21.00 -20.33 18.89
CA THR A 391 19.56 -20.38 18.65
C THR A 391 18.95 -21.65 19.21
N ARG A 392 19.64 -22.79 19.07
CA ARG A 392 19.16 -24.07 19.60
C ARG A 392 19.18 -24.13 21.13
N GLN A 393 20.14 -23.51 21.78
CA GLN A 393 20.29 -23.49 23.24
C GLN A 393 18.99 -23.12 23.97
N PHE A 394 18.21 -22.20 23.44
CA PHE A 394 16.97 -21.72 24.04
C PHE A 394 15.71 -22.04 23.20
N ALA A 395 15.81 -22.99 22.27
CA ALA A 395 14.67 -23.47 21.52
C ALA A 395 13.88 -24.52 22.34
N ARG A 396 12.55 -24.57 22.18
CA ARG A 396 11.70 -25.62 22.80
C ARG A 396 12.13 -27.04 22.40
N ASN A 397 12.57 -27.21 21.16
CA ASN A 397 13.24 -28.42 20.70
C ASN A 397 14.69 -28.06 20.37
N PRO A 398 15.69 -28.54 21.14
CA PRO A 398 17.10 -28.22 20.92
C PRO A 398 17.71 -28.95 19.72
N GLU A 399 17.05 -29.98 19.15
CA GLU A 399 17.56 -30.74 18.03
C GLU A 399 17.58 -29.88 16.74
N ILE A 400 18.61 -30.05 15.93
CA ILE A 400 18.68 -29.41 14.61
C ILE A 400 17.65 -30.07 13.71
N PRO A 401 16.72 -29.31 13.11
CA PRO A 401 15.70 -29.87 12.23
C PRO A 401 16.32 -30.43 10.95
N GLU A 402 15.79 -31.53 10.46
CA GLU A 402 16.11 -32.00 9.11
C GLU A 402 15.62 -30.97 8.08
N TYR A 403 16.45 -30.63 7.08
CA TYR A 403 16.14 -29.63 6.06
C TYR A 403 14.79 -29.84 5.38
N LYS A 404 14.48 -31.09 4.99
CA LYS A 404 13.20 -31.43 4.34
C LYS A 404 11.98 -31.13 5.24
N ASN A 405 12.12 -31.35 6.55
CA ASN A 405 11.06 -31.05 7.50
C ASN A 405 10.94 -29.55 7.73
N HIS A 406 12.07 -28.82 7.75
CA HIS A 406 12.08 -27.36 7.81
C HIS A 406 11.38 -26.71 6.63
N VAL A 407 11.65 -27.16 5.39
CA VAL A 407 10.99 -26.66 4.17
C VAL A 407 9.46 -26.79 4.29
N LYS A 408 8.96 -27.98 4.66
CA LYS A 408 7.52 -28.22 4.84
C LYS A 408 6.92 -27.35 5.93
N TRP A 409 7.62 -27.22 7.05
CA TRP A 409 7.19 -26.39 8.17
C TRP A 409 7.09 -24.91 7.76
N MET A 410 8.11 -24.38 7.10
CA MET A 410 8.12 -22.97 6.68
C MET A 410 7.05 -22.70 5.63
N GLN A 411 6.87 -23.57 4.64
CA GLN A 411 5.78 -23.47 3.67
C GLN A 411 4.41 -23.43 4.36
N SER A 412 4.15 -24.33 5.31
CA SER A 412 2.92 -24.34 6.10
C SER A 412 2.70 -23.03 6.86
N LYS A 413 3.76 -22.40 7.38
CA LYS A 413 3.67 -21.09 8.05
C LYS A 413 3.42 -19.93 7.10
N LEU A 414 4.02 -19.96 5.91
CA LEU A 414 3.83 -18.96 4.85
C LEU A 414 2.42 -19.02 4.24
N ASP A 415 1.86 -20.23 4.11
CA ASP A 415 0.53 -20.46 3.56
C ASP A 415 -0.59 -20.15 4.58
N ASN A 416 -0.25 -20.15 5.88
CA ASN A 416 -1.20 -19.80 6.93
C ASN A 416 -1.43 -18.29 6.98
N GLY A 417 -2.58 -17.84 6.48
CA GLY A 417 -2.96 -16.42 6.44
C GLY A 417 -3.04 -15.73 7.81
N ASN A 418 -3.07 -16.50 8.90
CA ASN A 418 -3.12 -15.98 10.29
C ASN A 418 -1.74 -15.92 10.96
N THR A 419 -0.67 -16.36 10.32
CA THR A 419 0.70 -16.25 10.84
C THR A 419 1.37 -15.00 10.28
N PHE A 420 1.90 -14.16 11.15
CA PHE A 420 2.76 -13.05 10.73
C PHE A 420 4.21 -13.49 10.85
N PHE A 421 4.91 -13.60 9.72
CA PHE A 421 6.27 -14.10 9.65
C PHE A 421 7.16 -13.06 8.95
N TYR A 422 8.15 -12.54 9.67
CA TYR A 422 9.04 -11.48 9.19
C TYR A 422 10.51 -11.88 9.30
N ILE A 423 11.29 -11.44 8.31
CA ILE A 423 12.74 -11.35 8.37
C ILE A 423 13.09 -10.01 9.02
N ILE A 424 14.02 -10.02 9.96
CA ILE A 424 14.58 -8.82 10.60
C ILE A 424 15.77 -8.39 9.77
N GLU A 425 15.75 -7.13 9.34
CA GLU A 425 16.82 -6.51 8.55
C GLU A 425 17.47 -5.37 9.37
N HIS A 426 18.81 -5.33 9.33
CA HIS A 426 19.65 -4.31 9.94
C HIS A 426 20.90 -4.19 9.05
N ASP A 427 20.85 -3.34 8.01
CA ASP A 427 21.64 -3.32 6.78
C ASP A 427 21.43 -4.58 5.94
N GLU A 428 21.56 -5.76 6.55
CA GLU A 428 21.36 -7.07 5.95
C GLU A 428 20.37 -7.91 6.79
N GLU A 429 19.94 -9.04 6.24
CA GLU A 429 19.12 -10.01 6.95
C GLU A 429 19.87 -10.57 8.17
N CYS A 430 19.30 -10.41 9.36
CA CYS A 430 20.00 -10.74 10.60
C CYS A 430 19.18 -11.56 11.60
N GLY A 431 17.91 -11.84 11.29
CA GLY A 431 17.06 -12.58 12.22
C GLY A 431 15.65 -12.81 11.72
N VAL A 432 14.85 -13.38 12.59
CA VAL A 432 13.43 -13.71 12.32
C VAL A 432 12.58 -13.31 13.52
N ILE A 433 11.39 -12.79 13.23
CA ILE A 433 10.33 -12.61 14.21
C ILE A 433 9.01 -13.13 13.65
N ARG A 434 8.28 -13.91 14.45
CA ARG A 434 7.04 -14.54 14.02
C ARG A 434 5.99 -14.43 15.13
N LEU A 435 4.73 -14.22 14.69
CA LEU A 435 3.56 -14.29 15.54
C LEU A 435 2.69 -15.46 15.07
N ASP A 436 2.55 -16.48 15.89
CA ASP A 436 1.67 -17.62 15.65
C ASP A 436 0.34 -17.42 16.37
N PRO A 437 -0.82 -17.67 15.72
CA PRO A 437 -2.10 -17.58 16.41
C PRO A 437 -2.20 -18.63 17.54
N VAL A 438 -2.74 -18.18 18.67
CA VAL A 438 -3.02 -19.09 19.81
C VAL A 438 -4.38 -19.76 19.56
N GLU A 439 -4.43 -21.09 19.66
CA GLU A 439 -5.64 -21.88 19.43
C GLU A 439 -6.80 -21.41 20.32
N ASN A 440 -8.00 -21.42 19.75
CA ASN A 440 -9.25 -21.02 20.41
C ASN A 440 -9.30 -19.59 20.94
N SER A 441 -8.47 -18.69 20.41
CA SER A 441 -8.43 -17.29 20.81
C SER A 441 -8.49 -16.35 19.60
N VAL A 442 -9.34 -15.34 19.69
CA VAL A 442 -9.40 -14.27 18.68
C VAL A 442 -8.39 -13.20 19.03
N ALA A 443 -7.57 -12.79 18.04
CA ALA A 443 -6.57 -11.72 18.18
C ALA A 443 -5.48 -11.95 19.25
N LYS A 444 -5.15 -13.21 19.60
CA LYS A 444 -4.06 -13.56 20.52
C LYS A 444 -2.98 -14.36 19.80
N TYR A 445 -1.73 -13.93 19.93
CA TYR A 445 -0.61 -14.49 19.19
C TYR A 445 0.58 -14.77 20.12
N GLU A 446 1.33 -15.83 19.83
CA GLU A 446 2.58 -16.11 20.49
C GLU A 446 3.76 -15.63 19.64
N ILE A 447 4.64 -14.82 20.23
CA ILE A 447 5.84 -14.30 19.59
C ILE A 447 7.00 -15.29 19.67
N SER A 448 7.70 -15.46 18.55
CA SER A 448 8.96 -16.18 18.46
C SER A 448 9.99 -15.29 17.78
N ILE A 449 11.14 -15.09 18.40
CA ILE A 449 12.23 -14.26 17.84
C ILE A 449 13.58 -14.94 18.03
N PHE A 450 14.40 -14.93 17.00
CA PHE A 450 15.80 -15.31 17.04
C PHE A 450 16.63 -14.51 16.04
N LEU A 451 17.89 -14.25 16.40
CA LEU A 451 18.86 -13.49 15.63
C LEU A 451 20.09 -14.35 15.34
N SER A 452 20.81 -13.99 14.28
CA SER A 452 22.17 -14.51 14.06
C SER A 452 23.07 -14.20 15.25
N SER A 453 24.01 -15.08 15.54
CA SER A 453 24.93 -14.92 16.68
C SER A 453 25.75 -13.62 16.62
N SER A 454 26.04 -13.10 15.43
CA SER A 454 26.73 -11.83 15.17
C SER A 454 25.89 -10.59 15.52
N SER A 455 24.58 -10.74 15.61
CA SER A 455 23.61 -9.66 15.85
C SER A 455 23.20 -9.52 17.33
N HIS A 456 23.71 -10.41 18.20
CA HIS A 456 23.38 -10.35 19.62
C HIS A 456 24.01 -9.13 20.31
N GLY A 457 23.34 -8.61 21.34
CA GLY A 457 23.82 -7.49 22.16
C GLY A 457 23.70 -6.10 21.53
N LYS A 458 23.40 -6.00 20.24
CA LYS A 458 23.30 -4.74 19.47
C LYS A 458 21.97 -3.99 19.65
N GLY A 459 20.99 -4.53 20.36
CA GLY A 459 19.68 -3.90 20.56
C GLY A 459 18.66 -4.23 19.45
N ILE A 460 19.06 -5.01 18.45
CA ILE A 460 18.23 -5.36 17.29
C ILE A 460 16.95 -6.09 17.71
N ALA A 461 17.01 -7.06 18.63
CA ALA A 461 15.81 -7.76 19.13
C ALA A 461 14.80 -6.79 19.78
N SER A 462 15.29 -5.81 20.57
CA SER A 462 14.45 -4.79 21.17
C SER A 462 13.76 -3.93 20.13
N ALA A 463 14.50 -3.49 19.11
CA ALA A 463 13.98 -2.69 18.01
C ALA A 463 12.96 -3.49 17.18
N ALA A 464 13.25 -4.74 16.84
CA ALA A 464 12.36 -5.63 16.09
C ALA A 464 11.03 -5.89 16.84
N ILE A 465 11.07 -6.14 18.16
CA ILE A 465 9.85 -6.32 18.96
C ILE A 465 9.05 -5.01 19.02
N LYS A 466 9.71 -3.84 19.25
CA LYS A 466 9.02 -2.54 19.20
C LYS A 466 8.33 -2.32 17.86
N ARG A 467 9.00 -2.65 16.76
CA ARG A 467 8.45 -2.58 15.40
C ARG A 467 7.24 -3.49 15.24
N THR A 468 7.33 -4.72 15.74
CA THR A 468 6.22 -5.68 15.71
C THR A 468 5.02 -5.15 16.50
N LEU A 469 5.24 -4.62 17.69
CA LEU A 469 4.19 -3.99 18.51
C LEU A 469 3.57 -2.76 17.86
N MET A 470 4.33 -2.02 17.06
CA MET A 470 3.82 -0.90 16.27
C MET A 470 2.93 -1.35 15.11
N LEU A 471 3.36 -2.38 14.39
CA LEU A 471 2.61 -2.92 13.22
C LEU A 471 1.34 -3.68 13.64
N HIS A 472 1.33 -4.26 14.83
CA HIS A 472 0.29 -5.16 15.37
C HIS A 472 -0.19 -4.69 16.74
N ASN A 473 -0.65 -3.44 16.85
CA ASN A 473 -1.10 -2.87 18.14
C ASN A 473 -2.53 -3.26 18.54
N ASP A 474 -3.25 -3.96 17.65
CA ASP A 474 -4.63 -4.41 17.79
C ASP A 474 -4.76 -5.88 18.23
N ILE A 475 -3.63 -6.52 18.57
CA ILE A 475 -3.59 -7.91 19.03
C ILE A 475 -2.92 -8.03 20.41
N VAL A 476 -3.24 -9.12 21.10
CA VAL A 476 -2.56 -9.53 22.33
C VAL A 476 -1.37 -10.41 21.98
N ILE A 477 -0.18 -10.09 22.49
CA ILE A 477 1.03 -10.88 22.25
C ILE A 477 1.49 -11.56 23.52
N LEU A 478 1.67 -12.88 23.41
CA LEU A 478 2.27 -13.74 24.43
C LEU A 478 3.73 -14.04 24.06
N ALA A 479 4.57 -14.18 25.08
CA ALA A 479 5.92 -14.68 24.92
C ALA A 479 6.18 -15.79 25.96
N THR A 480 6.68 -16.94 25.49
CA THR A 480 7.13 -18.02 26.36
C THR A 480 8.66 -18.04 26.37
N VAL A 481 9.27 -17.97 27.54
CA VAL A 481 10.72 -17.89 27.74
C VAL A 481 11.16 -19.03 28.65
N LEU A 482 12.20 -19.78 28.23
CA LEU A 482 12.78 -20.82 29.07
C LEU A 482 13.41 -20.19 30.31
N PRO A 483 13.35 -20.84 31.50
CA PRO A 483 13.82 -20.27 32.77
C PRO A 483 15.30 -19.80 32.76
N GLU A 484 16.13 -20.48 31.98
CA GLU A 484 17.56 -20.19 31.87
C GLU A 484 17.90 -19.06 30.90
N ASN A 485 16.90 -18.58 30.12
CA ASN A 485 17.11 -17.51 29.15
C ASN A 485 16.92 -16.12 29.77
N TYR A 486 17.81 -15.77 30.70
CA TYR A 486 17.76 -14.48 31.43
C TYR A 486 17.74 -13.26 30.51
N ALA A 487 18.41 -13.33 29.35
CA ALA A 487 18.45 -12.22 28.39
C ALA A 487 17.07 -11.91 27.80
N SER A 488 16.31 -12.96 27.46
CA SER A 488 14.93 -12.79 26.96
C SER A 488 13.96 -12.33 28.05
N HIS A 489 14.10 -12.84 29.29
CA HIS A 489 13.31 -12.35 30.42
C HIS A 489 13.48 -10.83 30.58
N GLN A 490 14.72 -10.33 30.66
CA GLN A 490 15.02 -8.90 30.76
C GLN A 490 14.55 -8.11 29.56
N LEU A 491 14.58 -8.70 28.35
CA LEU A 491 14.15 -8.05 27.13
C LEU A 491 12.64 -7.77 27.15
N PHE A 492 11.83 -8.80 27.45
CA PHE A 492 10.37 -8.65 27.48
C PHE A 492 9.90 -7.74 28.62
N GLU A 493 10.49 -7.83 29.81
CA GLU A 493 10.20 -6.93 30.94
C GLU A 493 10.49 -5.45 30.57
N ARG A 494 11.65 -5.16 29.98
CA ARG A 494 12.00 -3.79 29.52
C ARG A 494 11.08 -3.25 28.43
N LEU A 495 10.46 -4.12 27.64
CA LEU A 495 9.52 -3.74 26.61
C LEU A 495 8.07 -3.61 27.10
N GLY A 496 7.87 -3.76 28.42
CA GLY A 496 6.56 -3.55 29.06
C GLY A 496 5.63 -4.77 29.01
N PHE A 497 6.17 -5.96 28.71
CA PHE A 497 5.40 -7.19 28.86
C PHE A 497 5.19 -7.49 30.34
N LEU A 498 3.95 -7.83 30.70
CA LEU A 498 3.61 -8.26 32.06
C LEU A 498 3.89 -9.74 32.22
N LYS A 499 4.62 -10.10 33.28
CA LYS A 499 4.90 -11.49 33.62
C LYS A 499 3.66 -12.12 34.26
N ILE A 500 3.13 -13.18 33.65
CA ILE A 500 1.93 -13.89 34.11
C ILE A 500 2.24 -15.26 34.74
N SER A 501 3.42 -15.83 34.45
CA SER A 501 3.97 -17.03 35.08
C SER A 501 5.50 -16.98 35.06
N PRO A 502 6.22 -17.94 35.71
CA PRO A 502 7.69 -17.95 35.67
C PRO A 502 8.29 -17.89 34.24
N SER A 503 7.61 -18.42 33.26
CA SER A 503 8.04 -18.53 31.86
C SER A 503 7.19 -17.77 30.86
N GLU A 504 6.12 -17.08 31.25
CA GLU A 504 5.17 -16.48 30.33
C GLU A 504 4.98 -14.97 30.57
N TYR A 505 4.89 -14.26 29.47
CA TYR A 505 4.71 -12.82 29.40
C TYR A 505 3.57 -12.47 28.47
N ILE A 506 2.88 -11.38 28.75
CA ILE A 506 1.77 -10.88 27.92
C ILE A 506 1.89 -9.36 27.74
N ILE A 507 1.55 -8.88 26.56
CA ILE A 507 1.33 -7.46 26.33
C ILE A 507 0.01 -7.29 25.54
N GLU A 508 -0.79 -6.34 26.03
CA GLU A 508 -2.00 -5.84 25.37
C GLU A 508 -1.89 -4.32 25.28
N ARG A 509 -1.99 -3.77 24.09
CA ARG A 509 -2.02 -2.32 23.93
C ARG A 509 -3.48 -1.89 23.71
N LYS A 510 -3.93 -0.96 24.54
CA LYS A 510 -5.26 -0.34 24.45
C LYS A 510 -5.29 0.78 23.40
#